data_9ce887ef183298a64be0556a6af72cc5
#
_entry.id   9ce887ef183298a64be0556a6af72cc5
#
_cell.length_a   1.000
_cell.length_b   1.000
_cell.length_c   1.000
_cell.angle_alpha   90.00
_cell.angle_beta   90.00
_cell.angle_gamma   90.00
#
_symmetry.space_group_name_H-M   'P 1'
#
loop_
_entity.id
_entity.type
_entity.pdbx_description
1 polymer ?
#
loop_
_entity_poly.entity_id
_entity_poly.type
_entity_poly.pdbx_seq_one_letter_code
_entity_poly.pdbx_strand_id
1 'polypeptide(L)'
;MKIKTALQGVIAGVALLVAASGADAQERQLFIYNWSDYIDMSVVEEFEKEFGVKVTYDLFDSYETMDARVQAGSSGYDIIFPGRQVVQHHVAQGIYLPLDKSKLTNFGNIDPKFLEILQVADPGNKYAVPYMFWTNGFVYDAKKIKAIDPNAPVDSWAMMFDPEVLAKFSSCGVSILDSPEDVIDLAQNYLHLHPGKSDPKEVKQAADLVAKLQPHIAQFDSTGTIGALADGSRCLAMTWSGDYAQAAARAEEAGSDVELHYSAPKEGVNIDYDTMAILKDAKNVDEAHEFINFMMRPEIIARVTNTIGYANANKAATPLVDEAIRNDPAMYPQPENLKNSYVTDLRTPEEARLIVREFTRAKTGG
;
A
#
# COMPACT_ATOMS: atom_id res chain seq x y z
N MET A 1 -81.14 45.33 47.44
CA MET A 1 -80.43 45.61 48.70
C MET A 1 -79.02 44.98 48.54
N LYS A 2 -78.04 45.79 48.34
CA LYS A 2 -76.56 45.68 48.30
C LYS A 2 -75.92 44.40 47.69
N ILE A 3 -75.57 44.50 46.46
CA ILE A 3 -74.67 43.67 45.68
C ILE A 3 -73.25 44.11 45.98
N LYS A 4 -72.31 43.17 46.33
CA LYS A 4 -70.91 43.36 46.34
C LYS A 4 -70.23 42.49 45.29
N THR A 5 -69.77 43.14 44.29
CA THR A 5 -68.93 42.58 43.19
C THR A 5 -67.51 42.30 43.69
N ALA A 6 -67.02 41.07 43.52
CA ALA A 6 -65.62 40.74 43.71
C ALA A 6 -65.01 40.46 42.36
N LEU A 7 -63.99 41.25 42.05
CA LEU A 7 -63.18 41.16 40.84
C LEU A 7 -62.04 40.14 41.11
N GLN A 8 -62.03 39.04 40.41
CA GLN A 8 -60.88 38.11 40.42
C GLN A 8 -60.09 38.30 39.13
N GLY A 9 -58.88 38.80 39.29
CA GLY A 9 -57.91 38.90 38.21
C GLY A 9 -57.26 37.54 37.89
N VAL A 10 -57.33 37.14 36.65
CA VAL A 10 -56.62 36.00 36.10
C VAL A 10 -55.25 36.43 35.59
N ILE A 11 -54.19 36.02 36.26
CA ILE A 11 -52.81 36.14 35.79
C ILE A 11 -52.52 34.93 34.88
N ALA A 12 -52.49 35.17 33.58
CA ALA A 12 -52.03 34.17 32.58
C ALA A 12 -50.51 34.17 32.55
N GLY A 13 -49.90 33.16 33.17
CA GLY A 13 -48.46 32.90 33.06
C GLY A 13 -48.17 32.22 31.71
N VAL A 14 -47.52 32.95 30.82
CA VAL A 14 -46.95 32.40 29.59
C VAL A 14 -45.66 31.66 29.95
N ALA A 15 -45.71 30.36 30.06
CA ALA A 15 -44.53 29.51 30.12
C ALA A 15 -43.96 29.38 28.71
N LEU A 16 -42.84 30.09 28.40
CA LEU A 16 -41.99 29.85 27.24
C LEU A 16 -41.30 28.50 27.43
N LEU A 17 -41.82 27.47 26.78
CA LEU A 17 -41.12 26.23 26.52
C LEU A 17 -40.04 26.55 25.45
N VAL A 18 -38.81 26.76 25.86
CA VAL A 18 -37.65 26.70 25.00
C VAL A 18 -37.44 25.22 24.67
N ALA A 19 -38.02 24.80 23.55
CA ALA A 19 -37.65 23.53 22.94
C ALA A 19 -36.19 23.67 22.46
N ALA A 20 -35.26 23.23 23.28
CA ALA A 20 -33.92 22.97 22.82
C ALA A 20 -34.05 21.79 21.82
N SER A 21 -34.17 22.16 20.54
CA SER A 21 -33.93 21.22 19.45
C SER A 21 -32.47 20.79 19.57
N GLY A 22 -32.22 19.73 20.31
CA GLY A 22 -31.01 18.94 20.13
C GLY A 22 -31.08 18.44 18.69
N ALA A 23 -30.45 19.17 17.76
CA ALA A 23 -30.07 18.54 16.52
C ALA A 23 -29.18 17.36 16.95
N ASP A 24 -29.65 16.14 16.77
CA ASP A 24 -28.78 14.97 16.77
C ASP A 24 -27.69 15.30 15.75
N ALA A 25 -26.53 15.71 16.24
CA ALA A 25 -25.37 15.89 15.39
C ALA A 25 -25.14 14.50 14.80
N GLN A 26 -25.42 14.35 13.51
CA GLN A 26 -25.15 13.11 12.81
C GLN A 26 -23.70 12.71 13.11
N GLU A 27 -23.52 11.50 13.65
CA GLU A 27 -22.21 11.00 14.00
C GLU A 27 -21.30 11.11 12.76
N ARG A 28 -20.21 11.85 12.87
CA ARG A 28 -19.24 11.99 11.79
C ARG A 28 -18.60 10.64 11.53
N GLN A 29 -18.56 10.24 10.28
CA GLN A 29 -18.07 8.91 9.87
C GLN A 29 -17.06 9.04 8.74
N LEU A 30 -16.17 8.06 8.61
CA LEU A 30 -15.23 7.93 7.51
C LEU A 30 -15.05 6.46 7.15
N PHE A 31 -15.12 6.14 5.87
CA PHE A 31 -14.99 4.79 5.36
C PHE A 31 -13.71 4.68 4.53
N ILE A 32 -12.77 3.86 5.00
CA ILE A 32 -11.45 3.69 4.40
C ILE A 32 -11.32 2.28 3.83
N TYR A 33 -10.75 2.17 2.63
CA TYR A 33 -10.41 0.91 1.99
C TYR A 33 -8.93 0.88 1.65
N ASN A 34 -8.16 0.03 2.33
CA ASN A 34 -6.71 0.00 2.25
C ASN A 34 -6.18 -1.43 2.14
N TRP A 35 -4.90 -1.54 1.84
CA TRP A 35 -4.16 -2.80 1.86
C TRP A 35 -4.11 -3.41 3.26
N SER A 36 -3.97 -4.74 3.32
CA SER A 36 -3.67 -5.44 4.56
C SER A 36 -2.31 -5.03 5.11
N ASP A 37 -2.18 -4.97 6.45
CA ASP A 37 -0.92 -4.65 7.16
C ASP A 37 -0.23 -3.34 6.69
N TYR A 38 -0.99 -2.31 6.33
CA TYR A 38 -0.48 -1.11 5.66
C TYR A 38 -0.78 0.22 6.37
N ILE A 39 -1.16 0.16 7.65
CA ILE A 39 -1.30 1.32 8.54
C ILE A 39 -1.06 0.90 10.00
N ASP A 40 -0.65 1.85 10.83
CA ASP A 40 -0.70 1.72 12.29
C ASP A 40 -2.11 2.04 12.78
N MET A 41 -2.85 1.06 13.28
CA MET A 41 -4.23 1.25 13.76
C MET A 41 -4.32 2.23 14.92
N SER A 42 -3.26 2.42 15.71
CA SER A 42 -3.25 3.43 16.77
C SER A 42 -3.36 4.87 16.24
N VAL A 43 -2.90 5.08 15.00
CA VAL A 43 -3.05 6.36 14.27
C VAL A 43 -4.52 6.61 13.88
N VAL A 44 -5.24 5.56 13.51
CA VAL A 44 -6.67 5.64 13.22
C VAL A 44 -7.46 5.99 14.48
N GLU A 45 -7.15 5.32 15.60
CA GLU A 45 -7.77 5.62 16.91
C GLU A 45 -7.49 7.05 17.37
N GLU A 46 -6.27 7.57 17.13
CA GLU A 46 -5.92 8.95 17.43
C GLU A 46 -6.73 9.94 16.59
N PHE A 47 -6.88 9.66 15.28
CA PHE A 47 -7.73 10.46 14.40
C PHE A 47 -9.18 10.49 14.88
N GLU A 48 -9.76 9.34 15.20
CA GLU A 48 -11.13 9.25 15.75
C GLU A 48 -11.30 10.13 16.99
N LYS A 49 -10.33 10.05 17.89
CA LYS A 49 -10.36 10.80 19.16
C LYS A 49 -10.16 12.30 18.94
N GLU A 50 -9.25 12.70 18.05
CA GLU A 50 -8.92 14.10 17.81
C GLU A 50 -10.07 14.83 17.10
N PHE A 51 -10.65 14.18 16.08
CA PHE A 51 -11.64 14.82 15.20
C PHE A 51 -13.09 14.46 15.52
N GLY A 52 -13.33 13.52 16.43
CA GLY A 52 -14.69 13.04 16.74
C GLY A 52 -15.36 12.36 15.53
N VAL A 53 -14.58 11.65 14.73
CA VAL A 53 -15.01 10.93 13.54
C VAL A 53 -14.89 9.44 13.81
N LYS A 54 -15.92 8.65 13.51
CA LYS A 54 -15.84 7.20 13.57
C LYS A 54 -15.35 6.64 12.26
N VAL A 55 -14.27 5.84 12.31
CA VAL A 55 -13.66 5.23 11.13
C VAL A 55 -14.12 3.78 10.96
N THR A 56 -14.60 3.45 9.77
CA THR A 56 -14.74 2.07 9.30
C THR A 56 -13.59 1.78 8.35
N TYR A 57 -12.79 0.78 8.70
CA TYR A 57 -11.55 0.46 8.00
C TYR A 57 -11.61 -0.96 7.45
N ASP A 58 -11.74 -1.09 6.14
CA ASP A 58 -11.81 -2.37 5.44
C ASP A 58 -10.56 -2.59 4.60
N LEU A 59 -10.25 -3.86 4.33
CA LEU A 59 -9.02 -4.30 3.69
C LEU A 59 -9.27 -4.88 2.30
N PHE A 60 -8.30 -4.71 1.41
CA PHE A 60 -8.17 -5.48 0.18
C PHE A 60 -6.77 -6.10 0.08
N ASP A 61 -6.64 -7.10 -0.76
CA ASP A 61 -5.44 -7.92 -0.93
C ASP A 61 -4.88 -7.88 -2.37
N SER A 62 -5.62 -7.30 -3.30
CA SER A 62 -5.21 -7.21 -4.70
C SER A 62 -5.77 -5.97 -5.39
N TYR A 63 -5.08 -5.51 -6.44
CA TYR A 63 -5.58 -4.42 -7.29
C TYR A 63 -6.90 -4.79 -7.96
N GLU A 64 -7.07 -6.04 -8.37
CA GLU A 64 -8.28 -6.53 -9.02
C GLU A 64 -9.48 -6.44 -8.07
N THR A 65 -9.31 -6.80 -6.80
CA THR A 65 -10.36 -6.69 -5.77
C THR A 65 -10.74 -5.24 -5.53
N MET A 66 -9.74 -4.36 -5.37
CA MET A 66 -9.94 -2.92 -5.19
C MET A 66 -10.64 -2.30 -6.41
N ASP A 67 -10.12 -2.56 -7.61
CA ASP A 67 -10.62 -1.99 -8.87
C ASP A 67 -12.06 -2.44 -9.16
N ALA A 68 -12.37 -3.72 -8.99
CA ALA A 68 -13.73 -4.23 -9.13
C ALA A 68 -14.71 -3.53 -8.16
N ARG A 69 -14.28 -3.24 -6.93
CA ARG A 69 -15.10 -2.57 -5.93
C ARG A 69 -15.39 -1.13 -6.29
N VAL A 70 -14.39 -0.36 -6.72
CA VAL A 70 -14.57 1.07 -7.05
C VAL A 70 -15.26 1.29 -8.39
N GLN A 71 -15.05 0.40 -9.37
CA GLN A 71 -15.70 0.48 -10.68
C GLN A 71 -17.18 0.09 -10.67
N ALA A 72 -17.61 -0.71 -9.69
CA ALA A 72 -19.03 -1.06 -9.54
C ALA A 72 -19.91 0.17 -9.25
N GLY A 73 -19.34 1.31 -8.86
CA GLY A 73 -20.03 2.50 -8.37
C GLY A 73 -20.70 2.25 -7.02
N SER A 74 -20.94 3.30 -6.26
CA SER A 74 -21.45 3.17 -4.88
C SER A 74 -20.58 2.22 -4.05
N SER A 75 -19.27 2.47 -4.07
CA SER A 75 -18.27 1.64 -3.41
C SER A 75 -18.53 1.47 -1.91
N GLY A 76 -19.10 2.52 -1.29
CA GLY A 76 -19.34 2.61 0.15
C GLY A 76 -18.14 3.17 0.92
N TYR A 77 -17.06 3.54 0.23
CA TYR A 77 -15.85 4.10 0.84
C TYR A 77 -15.66 5.57 0.45
N ASP A 78 -14.91 6.29 1.29
CA ASP A 78 -14.55 7.68 1.06
C ASP A 78 -13.10 7.79 0.57
N ILE A 79 -12.19 7.00 1.17
CA ILE A 79 -10.76 7.00 0.84
C ILE A 79 -10.34 5.60 0.39
N ILE A 80 -9.47 5.58 -0.63
CA ILE A 80 -8.74 4.37 -1.04
C ILE A 80 -7.24 4.66 -1.15
N PHE A 81 -6.45 3.59 -1.14
CA PHE A 81 -4.99 3.64 -1.22
C PHE A 81 -4.49 2.94 -2.50
N PRO A 82 -4.65 3.56 -3.67
CA PRO A 82 -4.24 2.97 -4.92
C PRO A 82 -2.75 3.19 -5.19
N GLY A 83 -2.12 2.22 -5.84
CA GLY A 83 -0.80 2.40 -6.42
C GLY A 83 -0.80 3.43 -7.54
N ARG A 84 0.33 4.09 -7.74
CA ARG A 84 0.51 5.11 -8.78
C ARG A 84 0.08 4.62 -10.17
N GLN A 85 0.35 3.35 -10.48
CA GLN A 85 0.07 2.76 -11.80
C GLN A 85 -1.43 2.73 -12.14
N VAL A 86 -2.32 2.64 -11.16
CA VAL A 86 -3.77 2.66 -11.41
C VAL A 86 -4.37 4.06 -11.35
N VAL A 87 -3.66 5.03 -10.77
CA VAL A 87 -4.16 6.41 -10.61
C VAL A 87 -4.53 7.04 -11.95
N GLN A 88 -3.69 6.89 -12.98
CA GLN A 88 -3.97 7.47 -14.31
C GLN A 88 -5.28 6.94 -14.89
N HIS A 89 -5.49 5.63 -14.79
CA HIS A 89 -6.68 4.98 -15.32
C HIS A 89 -7.93 5.43 -14.55
N HIS A 90 -7.85 5.47 -13.23
CA HIS A 90 -8.96 5.94 -12.40
C HIS A 90 -9.26 7.43 -12.60
N VAL A 91 -8.25 8.27 -12.79
CA VAL A 91 -8.45 9.70 -13.14
C VAL A 91 -9.16 9.83 -14.47
N ALA A 92 -8.75 9.08 -15.50
CA ALA A 92 -9.37 9.10 -16.81
C ALA A 92 -10.84 8.62 -16.79
N GLN A 93 -11.17 7.69 -15.90
CA GLN A 93 -12.55 7.19 -15.70
C GLN A 93 -13.37 8.09 -14.76
N GLY A 94 -12.77 9.08 -14.12
CA GLY A 94 -13.46 9.97 -13.18
C GLY A 94 -13.89 9.26 -11.90
N ILE A 95 -13.07 8.31 -11.41
CA ILE A 95 -13.28 7.56 -10.17
C ILE A 95 -13.04 8.43 -8.93
N TYR A 96 -12.14 9.43 -9.03
CA TYR A 96 -11.74 10.25 -7.90
C TYR A 96 -12.43 11.61 -7.89
N LEU A 97 -12.58 12.15 -6.69
CA LEU A 97 -12.92 13.55 -6.44
C LEU A 97 -11.63 14.40 -6.46
N PRO A 98 -11.63 15.57 -7.11
CA PRO A 98 -10.51 16.50 -6.99
C PRO A 98 -10.29 16.94 -5.54
N LEU A 99 -9.03 16.90 -5.09
CA LEU A 99 -8.65 17.32 -3.75
C LEU A 99 -8.79 18.84 -3.58
N ASP A 100 -9.42 19.27 -2.51
CA ASP A 100 -9.38 20.65 -2.05
C ASP A 100 -8.07 20.93 -1.31
N LYS A 101 -7.08 21.43 -2.04
CA LYS A 101 -5.75 21.69 -1.46
C LYS A 101 -5.76 22.76 -0.37
N SER A 102 -6.81 23.58 -0.25
CA SER A 102 -6.93 24.54 0.85
C SER A 102 -7.15 23.87 2.20
N LYS A 103 -7.67 22.62 2.20
CA LYS A 103 -7.85 21.78 3.39
C LYS A 103 -6.60 20.94 3.71
N LEU A 104 -5.66 20.84 2.79
CA LEU A 104 -4.46 20.01 2.92
C LEU A 104 -3.25 20.87 3.33
N THR A 105 -3.29 21.45 4.53
CA THR A 105 -2.25 22.38 5.03
C THR A 105 -0.88 21.72 5.18
N ASN A 106 -0.83 20.40 5.32
CA ASN A 106 0.39 19.59 5.43
C ASN A 106 0.93 19.09 4.08
N PHE A 107 0.30 19.45 2.95
CA PHE A 107 0.71 18.99 1.61
C PHE A 107 2.17 19.36 1.26
N GLY A 108 2.68 20.47 1.80
CA GLY A 108 4.07 20.90 1.63
C GLY A 108 5.13 19.99 2.27
N ASN A 109 4.71 19.03 3.10
CA ASN A 109 5.60 18.05 3.72
C ASN A 109 5.97 16.88 2.76
N ILE A 110 5.17 16.67 1.71
CA ILE A 110 5.45 15.62 0.71
C ILE A 110 6.73 15.95 -0.05
N ASP A 111 7.56 14.94 -0.32
CA ASP A 111 8.76 15.11 -1.11
C ASP A 111 8.39 15.46 -2.56
N PRO A 112 8.94 16.58 -3.10
CA PRO A 112 8.67 17.01 -4.47
C PRO A 112 8.96 15.95 -5.54
N LYS A 113 9.88 15.02 -5.30
CA LYS A 113 10.19 13.93 -6.24
C LYS A 113 8.98 13.04 -6.50
N PHE A 114 8.24 12.65 -5.46
CA PHE A 114 7.04 11.83 -5.62
C PHE A 114 5.92 12.61 -6.31
N LEU A 115 5.80 13.92 -6.02
CA LEU A 115 4.84 14.78 -6.70
C LEU A 115 5.16 14.95 -8.19
N GLU A 116 6.46 15.04 -8.55
CA GLU A 116 6.90 15.12 -9.94
C GLU A 116 6.59 13.84 -10.71
N ILE A 117 6.88 12.69 -10.12
CA ILE A 117 6.56 11.38 -10.73
C ILE A 117 5.04 11.21 -10.87
N LEU A 118 4.26 11.61 -9.86
CA LEU A 118 2.80 11.49 -9.87
C LEU A 118 2.16 12.32 -11.00
N GLN A 119 2.76 13.42 -11.42
CA GLN A 119 2.20 14.27 -12.47
C GLN A 119 1.98 13.55 -13.81
N VAL A 120 2.66 12.44 -14.05
CA VAL A 120 2.43 11.60 -15.24
C VAL A 120 1.06 10.92 -15.15
N ALA A 121 0.67 10.46 -13.97
CA ALA A 121 -0.60 9.79 -13.70
C ALA A 121 -1.73 10.77 -13.33
N ASP A 122 -1.39 11.84 -12.61
CA ASP A 122 -2.31 12.86 -12.08
C ASP A 122 -1.77 14.27 -12.38
N PRO A 123 -2.01 14.81 -13.58
CA PRO A 123 -1.52 16.13 -13.95
C PRO A 123 -1.93 17.24 -13.00
N GLY A 124 -0.93 17.86 -12.35
CA GLY A 124 -1.10 18.89 -11.34
C GLY A 124 -1.40 18.34 -9.93
N ASN A 125 -1.24 17.02 -9.71
CA ASN A 125 -1.49 16.35 -8.43
C ASN A 125 -2.86 16.75 -7.85
N LYS A 126 -3.91 16.56 -8.64
CA LYS A 126 -5.27 17.04 -8.34
C LYS A 126 -6.08 16.05 -7.53
N TYR A 127 -5.79 14.76 -7.65
CA TYR A 127 -6.67 13.68 -7.20
C TYR A 127 -6.05 12.80 -6.13
N ALA A 128 -4.72 12.72 -6.07
CA ALA A 128 -4.02 11.80 -5.20
C ALA A 128 -2.84 12.45 -4.46
N VAL A 129 -2.51 11.90 -3.30
CA VAL A 129 -1.36 12.30 -2.46
C VAL A 129 -0.46 11.08 -2.28
N PRO A 130 0.86 11.16 -2.57
CA PRO A 130 1.80 10.07 -2.28
C PRO A 130 1.77 9.67 -0.80
N TYR A 131 1.79 8.36 -0.54
CA TYR A 131 1.70 7.78 0.80
C TYR A 131 2.99 7.06 1.18
N MET A 132 3.12 5.77 0.83
CA MET A 132 4.28 4.94 1.11
C MET A 132 4.94 4.51 -0.19
N PHE A 133 6.26 4.38 -0.19
CA PHE A 133 7.01 3.84 -1.33
C PHE A 133 7.70 2.53 -0.97
N TRP A 134 7.98 1.73 -1.97
CA TRP A 134 8.54 0.40 -1.83
C TRP A 134 9.44 0.03 -3.01
N THR A 135 10.25 -1.00 -2.78
CA THR A 135 10.98 -1.69 -3.82
C THR A 135 10.60 -3.17 -3.82
N ASN A 136 10.63 -3.82 -4.99
CA ASN A 136 10.58 -5.27 -5.06
C ASN A 136 11.98 -5.84 -4.81
N GLY A 137 12.00 -6.95 -4.11
CA GLY A 137 13.22 -7.70 -3.88
C GLY A 137 12.91 -9.13 -3.49
N PHE A 138 13.81 -9.76 -2.79
CA PHE A 138 13.52 -11.02 -2.14
C PHE A 138 14.10 -11.06 -0.73
N VAL A 139 13.41 -11.80 0.14
CA VAL A 139 13.85 -12.09 1.50
C VAL A 139 14.35 -13.52 1.55
N TYR A 140 15.43 -13.74 2.27
CA TYR A 140 15.97 -15.07 2.48
C TYR A 140 16.43 -15.29 3.91
N ASP A 141 16.29 -16.54 4.40
CA ASP A 141 16.87 -17.00 5.65
C ASP A 141 18.35 -17.36 5.42
N ALA A 142 19.24 -16.48 5.87
CA ALA A 142 20.68 -16.61 5.62
C ALA A 142 21.27 -17.91 6.15
N LYS A 143 20.79 -18.42 7.29
CA LYS A 143 21.22 -19.70 7.85
C LYS A 143 20.87 -20.85 6.92
N LYS A 144 19.62 -20.94 6.46
CA LYS A 144 19.15 -22.01 5.59
C LYS A 144 19.78 -21.93 4.21
N ILE A 145 19.83 -20.74 3.61
CA ILE A 145 20.44 -20.55 2.28
C ILE A 145 21.90 -20.96 2.32
N LYS A 146 22.68 -20.49 3.29
CA LYS A 146 24.11 -20.83 3.45
C LYS A 146 24.34 -22.33 3.71
N ALA A 147 23.43 -22.98 4.42
CA ALA A 147 23.52 -24.41 4.67
C ALA A 147 23.28 -25.26 3.41
N ILE A 148 22.45 -24.77 2.48
CA ILE A 148 22.14 -25.44 1.21
C ILE A 148 23.21 -25.12 0.15
N ASP A 149 23.53 -23.84 -0.04
CA ASP A 149 24.53 -23.37 -0.98
C ASP A 149 25.28 -22.16 -0.41
N PRO A 150 26.52 -22.33 0.10
CA PRO A 150 27.32 -21.24 0.64
C PRO A 150 27.69 -20.15 -0.39
N ASN A 151 27.56 -20.46 -1.69
CA ASN A 151 27.86 -19.55 -2.78
C ASN A 151 26.59 -19.07 -3.51
N ALA A 152 25.43 -19.15 -2.86
CA ALA A 152 24.19 -18.68 -3.43
C ALA A 152 24.29 -17.21 -3.84
N PRO A 153 23.78 -16.82 -5.03
CA PRO A 153 23.92 -15.47 -5.56
C PRO A 153 22.88 -14.52 -4.90
N VAL A 154 22.99 -14.29 -3.60
CA VAL A 154 22.02 -13.50 -2.81
C VAL A 154 21.96 -12.02 -3.16
N ASP A 155 22.83 -11.54 -4.05
CA ASP A 155 22.83 -10.17 -4.58
C ASP A 155 22.25 -10.06 -6.00
N SER A 156 21.66 -11.14 -6.52
CA SER A 156 21.22 -11.24 -7.92
C SER A 156 19.83 -11.85 -8.03
N TRP A 157 19.04 -11.40 -9.00
CA TRP A 157 17.77 -12.02 -9.39
C TRP A 157 17.93 -13.49 -9.84
N ALA A 158 19.17 -13.98 -10.11
CA ALA A 158 19.40 -15.38 -10.35
C ALA A 158 18.91 -16.28 -9.19
N MET A 159 18.87 -15.77 -7.93
CA MET A 159 18.25 -16.49 -6.81
C MET A 159 16.82 -16.90 -7.07
N MET A 160 16.06 -16.04 -7.78
CA MET A 160 14.62 -16.21 -8.00
C MET A 160 14.29 -16.68 -9.42
N PHE A 161 15.09 -16.28 -10.42
CA PHE A 161 14.76 -16.47 -11.84
C PHE A 161 15.64 -17.47 -12.60
N ASP A 162 16.75 -17.96 -12.01
CA ASP A 162 17.48 -19.08 -12.58
C ASP A 162 16.90 -20.40 -12.08
N PRO A 163 16.32 -21.26 -12.97
CA PRO A 163 15.70 -22.51 -12.54
C PRO A 163 16.68 -23.49 -11.86
N GLU A 164 17.97 -23.50 -12.25
CA GLU A 164 18.97 -24.38 -11.65
C GLU A 164 19.38 -23.90 -10.24
N VAL A 165 19.41 -22.58 -10.02
CA VAL A 165 19.66 -21.99 -8.72
C VAL A 165 18.45 -22.20 -7.81
N LEU A 166 17.24 -21.83 -8.27
CA LEU A 166 16.02 -21.90 -7.50
C LEU A 166 15.70 -23.34 -7.05
N ALA A 167 15.94 -24.32 -7.93
CA ALA A 167 15.71 -25.75 -7.64
C ALA A 167 16.42 -26.22 -6.37
N LYS A 168 17.59 -25.68 -6.04
CA LYS A 168 18.35 -26.05 -4.83
C LYS A 168 17.58 -25.72 -3.55
N PHE A 169 16.74 -24.68 -3.58
CA PHE A 169 16.02 -24.14 -2.42
C PHE A 169 14.57 -24.62 -2.34
N SER A 170 14.07 -25.39 -3.29
CA SER A 170 12.68 -25.89 -3.33
C SER A 170 12.24 -26.55 -2.03
N SER A 171 13.14 -27.33 -1.39
CA SER A 171 12.84 -28.12 -0.19
C SER A 171 12.70 -27.29 1.08
N CYS A 172 13.25 -26.05 1.12
CA CYS A 172 13.12 -25.18 2.29
C CYS A 172 11.98 -24.16 2.16
N GLY A 173 11.22 -24.24 1.07
CA GLY A 173 10.06 -23.41 0.81
C GLY A 173 10.41 -22.10 0.09
N VAL A 174 9.92 -21.99 -1.15
CA VAL A 174 10.09 -20.80 -1.98
C VAL A 174 8.73 -20.22 -2.31
N SER A 175 8.55 -18.90 -2.19
CA SER A 175 7.37 -18.21 -2.67
C SER A 175 7.72 -17.07 -3.62
N ILE A 176 6.80 -16.83 -4.54
CA ILE A 176 6.83 -15.67 -5.47
C ILE A 176 5.53 -14.90 -5.26
N LEU A 177 5.58 -13.59 -5.43
CA LEU A 177 4.40 -12.73 -5.35
C LEU A 177 3.28 -13.23 -6.29
N ASP A 178 2.04 -13.19 -5.81
CA ASP A 178 0.85 -13.34 -6.63
C ASP A 178 0.44 -11.97 -7.20
N SER A 179 1.39 -11.31 -7.84
CA SER A 179 1.25 -9.99 -8.46
C SER A 179 1.76 -10.08 -9.90
N PRO A 180 0.86 -10.17 -10.89
CA PRO A 180 1.21 -10.36 -12.29
C PRO A 180 2.19 -9.31 -12.82
N GLU A 181 1.94 -8.04 -12.51
CA GLU A 181 2.74 -6.93 -13.02
C GLU A 181 4.15 -6.95 -12.44
N ASP A 182 4.28 -7.08 -11.12
CA ASP A 182 5.58 -7.13 -10.46
C ASP A 182 6.44 -8.28 -10.98
N VAL A 183 5.87 -9.50 -11.01
CA VAL A 183 6.63 -10.70 -11.37
C VAL A 183 7.07 -10.67 -12.84
N ILE A 184 6.21 -10.21 -13.75
CA ILE A 184 6.57 -10.11 -15.18
C ILE A 184 7.64 -9.06 -15.40
N ASP A 185 7.53 -7.89 -14.76
CA ASP A 185 8.53 -6.81 -14.88
C ASP A 185 9.89 -7.23 -14.33
N LEU A 186 9.92 -7.91 -13.18
CA LEU A 186 11.15 -8.41 -12.59
C LEU A 186 11.78 -9.53 -13.43
N ALA A 187 10.97 -10.40 -14.04
CA ALA A 187 11.46 -11.40 -14.98
C ALA A 187 12.02 -10.76 -16.26
N GLN A 188 11.38 -9.69 -16.78
CA GLN A 188 11.94 -8.90 -17.89
C GLN A 188 13.28 -8.28 -17.50
N ASN A 189 13.38 -7.72 -16.28
CA ASN A 189 14.64 -7.14 -15.79
C ASN A 189 15.77 -8.18 -15.74
N TYR A 190 15.50 -9.36 -15.17
CA TYR A 190 16.46 -10.47 -15.12
C TYR A 190 16.89 -10.94 -16.53
N LEU A 191 15.97 -10.94 -17.50
CA LEU A 191 16.26 -11.28 -18.89
C LEU A 191 16.95 -10.15 -19.69
N HIS A 192 17.27 -9.02 -19.06
CA HIS A 192 17.82 -7.83 -19.71
C HIS A 192 16.95 -7.30 -20.85
N LEU A 193 15.63 -7.43 -20.68
CA LEU A 193 14.60 -6.85 -21.55
C LEU A 193 14.22 -5.44 -21.04
N HIS A 194 13.05 -4.95 -21.40
CA HIS A 194 12.58 -3.62 -21.02
C HIS A 194 11.56 -3.73 -19.86
N PRO A 195 12.00 -3.81 -18.60
CA PRO A 195 11.10 -3.92 -17.46
C PRO A 195 10.13 -2.75 -17.41
N GLY A 196 8.89 -3.01 -17.00
CA GLY A 196 7.83 -2.01 -16.96
C GLY A 196 7.20 -1.71 -18.32
N LYS A 197 7.68 -2.31 -19.42
CA LYS A 197 7.08 -2.20 -20.76
C LYS A 197 6.20 -3.41 -21.05
N SER A 198 5.19 -3.19 -21.91
CA SER A 198 4.17 -4.19 -22.24
C SER A 198 4.31 -4.74 -23.66
N ASP A 199 5.54 -4.84 -24.18
CA ASP A 199 5.76 -5.51 -25.47
C ASP A 199 5.31 -6.97 -25.36
N PRO A 200 4.37 -7.44 -26.23
CA PRO A 200 3.78 -8.79 -26.09
C PRO A 200 4.80 -9.92 -26.18
N LYS A 201 5.89 -9.70 -26.90
CA LYS A 201 6.95 -10.68 -27.08
C LYS A 201 7.81 -10.82 -25.83
N GLU A 202 8.14 -9.67 -25.21
CA GLU A 202 8.92 -9.62 -23.98
C GLU A 202 8.10 -10.11 -22.79
N VAL A 203 6.82 -9.72 -22.68
CA VAL A 203 5.89 -10.24 -21.67
C VAL A 203 5.78 -11.77 -21.78
N LYS A 204 5.66 -12.30 -23.00
CA LYS A 204 5.62 -13.75 -23.19
C LYS A 204 6.95 -14.43 -22.78
N GLN A 205 8.09 -13.84 -23.11
CA GLN A 205 9.40 -14.38 -22.71
C GLN A 205 9.56 -14.43 -21.19
N ALA A 206 9.13 -13.37 -20.50
CA ALA A 206 9.12 -13.29 -19.04
C ALA A 206 8.19 -14.37 -18.45
N ALA A 207 6.99 -14.51 -18.96
CA ALA A 207 6.04 -15.53 -18.53
C ALA A 207 6.54 -16.96 -18.78
N ASP A 208 7.19 -17.21 -19.92
CA ASP A 208 7.80 -18.52 -20.22
C ASP A 208 8.96 -18.85 -19.25
N LEU A 209 9.68 -17.84 -18.74
CA LEU A 209 10.65 -18.03 -17.67
C LEU A 209 9.94 -18.40 -16.36
N VAL A 210 8.93 -17.66 -15.95
CA VAL A 210 8.14 -17.93 -14.72
C VAL A 210 7.54 -19.35 -14.76
N ALA A 211 7.05 -19.82 -15.91
CA ALA A 211 6.53 -21.17 -16.07
C ALA A 211 7.60 -22.25 -15.80
N LYS A 212 8.87 -22.00 -16.12
CA LYS A 212 9.98 -22.93 -15.81
C LYS A 212 10.30 -22.98 -14.33
N LEU A 213 9.98 -21.93 -13.58
CA LEU A 213 10.22 -21.87 -12.13
C LEU A 213 9.12 -22.58 -11.34
N GLN A 214 7.92 -22.68 -11.89
CA GLN A 214 6.72 -23.18 -11.22
C GLN A 214 6.94 -24.51 -10.45
N PRO A 215 7.67 -25.54 -10.97
CA PRO A 215 7.91 -26.77 -10.23
C PRO A 215 8.74 -26.61 -8.95
N HIS A 216 9.41 -25.47 -8.78
CA HIS A 216 10.28 -25.17 -7.65
C HIS A 216 9.65 -24.18 -6.65
N ILE A 217 8.46 -23.66 -6.96
CA ILE A 217 7.73 -22.69 -6.16
C ILE A 217 6.71 -23.45 -5.31
N ALA A 218 6.77 -23.26 -3.99
CA ALA A 218 5.79 -23.83 -3.08
C ALA A 218 4.45 -23.10 -3.18
N GLN A 219 4.47 -21.76 -3.38
CA GLN A 219 3.27 -20.95 -3.45
C GLN A 219 3.53 -19.63 -4.18
N PHE A 220 2.55 -19.19 -4.96
CA PHE A 220 2.38 -17.80 -5.35
C PHE A 220 1.53 -17.12 -4.29
N ASP A 221 2.08 -16.15 -3.59
CA ASP A 221 1.46 -15.59 -2.39
C ASP A 221 1.96 -14.16 -2.14
N SER A 222 1.04 -13.24 -1.89
CA SER A 222 1.33 -11.85 -1.56
C SER A 222 0.95 -11.50 -0.11
N THR A 223 0.13 -12.29 0.56
CA THR A 223 -0.41 -11.96 1.89
C THR A 223 0.13 -12.84 3.01
N GLY A 224 0.34 -14.12 2.74
CA GLY A 224 0.85 -15.08 3.73
C GLY A 224 2.39 -15.07 3.89
N THR A 225 3.10 -14.40 2.97
CA THR A 225 4.57 -14.40 2.90
C THR A 225 5.23 -13.89 4.17
N ILE A 226 4.71 -12.81 4.78
CA ILE A 226 5.25 -12.23 6.02
C ILE A 226 5.26 -13.26 7.15
N GLY A 227 4.13 -13.94 7.38
CA GLY A 227 4.03 -14.98 8.41
C GLY A 227 4.92 -16.18 8.13
N ALA A 228 4.95 -16.64 6.87
CA ALA A 228 5.71 -17.80 6.44
C ALA A 228 7.25 -17.58 6.47
N LEU A 229 7.71 -16.36 6.29
CA LEU A 229 9.11 -15.97 6.52
C LEU A 229 9.40 -15.94 8.02
N ALA A 230 8.52 -15.33 8.83
CA ALA A 230 8.71 -15.18 10.27
C ALA A 230 8.76 -16.52 11.02
N ASP A 231 7.93 -17.49 10.63
CA ASP A 231 7.92 -18.84 11.23
C ASP A 231 8.94 -19.80 10.60
N GLY A 232 9.63 -19.36 9.54
CA GLY A 232 10.64 -20.12 8.83
C GLY A 232 10.11 -21.22 7.91
N SER A 233 8.81 -21.29 7.61
CA SER A 233 8.24 -22.22 6.63
C SER A 233 8.58 -21.81 5.18
N ARG A 234 9.09 -20.60 4.97
CA ARG A 234 9.72 -20.13 3.75
C ARG A 234 11.15 -19.68 4.05
N CYS A 235 12.08 -20.15 3.24
CA CYS A 235 13.49 -19.75 3.33
C CYS A 235 13.87 -18.70 2.28
N LEU A 236 13.03 -18.52 1.26
CA LEU A 236 13.25 -17.62 0.15
C LEU A 236 11.90 -17.13 -0.38
N ALA A 237 11.72 -15.84 -0.46
CA ALA A 237 10.46 -15.26 -0.92
C ALA A 237 10.70 -13.96 -1.70
N MET A 238 10.13 -13.85 -2.89
CA MET A 238 10.00 -12.57 -3.58
C MET A 238 8.92 -11.76 -2.87
N THR A 239 9.22 -10.51 -2.50
CA THR A 239 8.29 -9.66 -1.77
C THR A 239 8.66 -8.18 -1.87
N TRP A 240 7.84 -7.32 -1.27
CA TRP A 240 8.11 -5.89 -1.15
C TRP A 240 9.00 -5.60 0.07
N SER A 241 9.70 -4.47 0.04
CA SER A 241 10.68 -4.11 1.07
C SER A 241 10.09 -4.02 2.48
N GLY A 242 8.87 -3.49 2.63
CA GLY A 242 8.23 -3.39 3.96
C GLY A 242 7.83 -4.74 4.55
N ASP A 243 7.50 -5.72 3.74
CA ASP A 243 7.17 -7.07 4.22
C ASP A 243 8.37 -7.73 4.93
N TYR A 244 9.59 -7.45 4.47
CA TYR A 244 10.80 -7.88 5.16
C TYR A 244 10.86 -7.35 6.59
N ALA A 245 10.62 -6.05 6.80
CA ALA A 245 10.66 -5.45 8.12
C ALA A 245 9.60 -6.08 9.04
N GLN A 246 8.39 -6.27 8.53
CA GLN A 246 7.31 -6.90 9.29
C GLN A 246 7.62 -8.37 9.61
N ALA A 247 8.16 -9.14 8.65
CA ALA A 247 8.55 -10.52 8.88
C ALA A 247 9.67 -10.63 9.94
N ALA A 248 10.68 -9.75 9.88
CA ALA A 248 11.76 -9.70 10.85
C ALA A 248 11.26 -9.36 12.26
N ALA A 249 10.37 -8.35 12.38
CA ALA A 249 9.75 -7.98 13.66
C ALA A 249 8.92 -9.13 14.25
N ARG A 250 8.06 -9.77 13.43
CA ARG A 250 7.26 -10.93 13.87
C ARG A 250 8.12 -12.12 14.28
N ALA A 251 9.24 -12.36 13.59
CA ALA A 251 10.19 -13.42 13.93
C ALA A 251 10.85 -13.15 15.28
N GLU A 252 11.27 -11.93 15.55
CA GLU A 252 11.85 -11.50 16.83
C GLU A 252 10.84 -11.65 17.98
N GLU A 253 9.61 -11.16 17.80
CA GLU A 253 8.54 -11.27 18.79
C GLU A 253 8.19 -12.73 19.12
N ALA A 254 8.22 -13.61 18.12
CA ALA A 254 7.95 -15.04 18.28
C ALA A 254 9.14 -15.83 18.82
N GLY A 255 10.33 -15.21 18.94
CA GLY A 255 11.59 -15.91 19.29
C GLY A 255 11.98 -16.96 18.25
N SER A 256 11.68 -16.73 16.98
CA SER A 256 12.02 -17.61 15.85
C SER A 256 13.53 -17.61 15.60
N ASP A 257 14.10 -18.76 15.20
CA ASP A 257 15.55 -18.90 14.92
C ASP A 257 15.90 -18.56 13.45
N VAL A 258 15.07 -17.82 12.75
CA VAL A 258 15.35 -17.37 11.39
C VAL A 258 16.33 -16.19 11.38
N GLU A 259 17.10 -16.07 10.30
CA GLU A 259 18.00 -14.94 10.04
C GLU A 259 17.62 -14.31 8.70
N LEU A 260 16.63 -13.44 8.73
CA LEU A 260 16.06 -12.83 7.54
C LEU A 260 16.92 -11.68 7.03
N HIS A 261 17.17 -11.67 5.74
CA HIS A 261 17.81 -10.57 5.02
C HIS A 261 17.01 -10.22 3.77
N TYR A 262 16.93 -8.94 3.47
CA TYR A 262 16.38 -8.44 2.21
C TYR A 262 17.49 -8.22 1.19
N SER A 263 17.23 -8.57 -0.04
CA SER A 263 18.08 -8.26 -1.18
C SER A 263 17.34 -7.39 -2.18
N ALA A 264 17.93 -6.23 -2.48
CA ALA A 264 17.63 -5.47 -3.69
C ALA A 264 18.69 -5.86 -4.74
N PRO A 265 18.39 -6.75 -5.71
CA PRO A 265 19.38 -7.30 -6.62
C PRO A 265 20.07 -6.27 -7.49
N LYS A 266 21.33 -6.54 -7.81
CA LYS A 266 22.22 -5.65 -8.57
C LYS A 266 21.75 -5.37 -10.01
N GLU A 267 20.92 -6.22 -10.57
CA GLU A 267 20.30 -6.01 -11.89
C GLU A 267 19.28 -4.86 -11.86
N GLY A 268 18.86 -4.42 -10.67
CA GLY A 268 17.88 -3.37 -10.43
C GLY A 268 16.56 -3.91 -9.91
N VAL A 269 15.76 -3.01 -9.36
CA VAL A 269 14.46 -3.29 -8.75
C VAL A 269 13.42 -2.32 -9.28
N ASN A 270 12.16 -2.71 -9.25
CA ASN A 270 11.08 -1.75 -9.41
C ASN A 270 10.96 -0.88 -8.15
N ILE A 271 10.75 0.41 -8.36
CA ILE A 271 10.42 1.37 -7.31
C ILE A 271 9.06 1.95 -7.66
N ASP A 272 8.12 1.82 -6.77
CA ASP A 272 6.83 2.50 -6.93
C ASP A 272 6.29 2.94 -5.57
N TYR A 273 5.12 3.54 -5.55
CA TYR A 273 4.48 4.03 -4.34
C TYR A 273 2.96 4.02 -4.46
N ASP A 274 2.34 3.91 -3.31
CA ASP A 274 0.91 4.05 -3.17
C ASP A 274 0.53 5.48 -2.82
N THR A 275 -0.72 5.79 -3.07
CA THR A 275 -1.29 7.12 -2.86
C THR A 275 -2.53 7.05 -1.98
N MET A 276 -2.99 8.18 -1.50
CA MET A 276 -4.30 8.36 -0.89
C MET A 276 -5.18 9.15 -1.86
N ALA A 277 -6.38 8.67 -2.14
CA ALA A 277 -7.32 9.33 -3.04
C ALA A 277 -8.74 9.30 -2.46
N ILE A 278 -9.53 10.36 -2.71
CA ILE A 278 -10.94 10.44 -2.32
C ILE A 278 -11.79 9.96 -3.49
N LEU A 279 -12.71 9.03 -3.23
CA LEU A 279 -13.63 8.51 -4.25
C LEU A 279 -14.68 9.56 -4.63
N LYS A 280 -15.10 9.57 -5.88
CA LYS A 280 -16.10 10.52 -6.39
C LYS A 280 -17.47 10.35 -5.74
N ASP A 281 -17.80 9.13 -5.30
CA ASP A 281 -19.04 8.79 -4.63
C ASP A 281 -18.95 8.88 -3.09
N ALA A 282 -17.82 9.37 -2.56
CA ALA A 282 -17.61 9.61 -1.13
C ALA A 282 -18.73 10.46 -0.52
N LYS A 283 -19.16 10.07 0.66
CA LYS A 283 -20.21 10.78 1.41
C LYS A 283 -19.64 11.71 2.46
N ASN A 284 -18.45 11.42 2.97
CA ASN A 284 -17.80 12.11 4.08
C ASN A 284 -16.53 12.81 3.58
N VAL A 285 -16.72 13.72 2.61
CA VAL A 285 -15.62 14.37 1.87
C VAL A 285 -14.77 15.27 2.76
N ASP A 286 -15.38 15.93 3.76
CA ASP A 286 -14.67 16.80 4.70
C ASP A 286 -13.78 15.95 5.63
N GLU A 287 -14.31 14.86 6.18
CA GLU A 287 -13.60 13.89 7.00
C GLU A 287 -12.47 13.21 6.23
N ALA A 288 -12.69 12.94 4.95
CA ALA A 288 -11.67 12.37 4.07
C ALA A 288 -10.48 13.34 3.89
N HIS A 289 -10.73 14.63 3.69
CA HIS A 289 -9.67 15.63 3.63
C HIS A 289 -8.95 15.80 4.98
N GLU A 290 -9.69 15.79 6.09
CA GLU A 290 -9.10 15.87 7.43
C GLU A 290 -8.17 14.66 7.68
N PHE A 291 -8.58 13.43 7.31
CA PHE A 291 -7.76 12.25 7.45
C PHE A 291 -6.49 12.31 6.59
N ILE A 292 -6.62 12.66 5.31
CA ILE A 292 -5.45 12.81 4.43
C ILE A 292 -4.50 13.89 4.96
N ASN A 293 -5.03 15.03 5.43
CA ASN A 293 -4.20 16.07 6.02
C ASN A 293 -3.53 15.63 7.32
N PHE A 294 -4.23 14.87 8.16
CA PHE A 294 -3.69 14.27 9.38
C PHE A 294 -2.56 13.29 9.07
N MET A 295 -2.75 12.40 8.09
CA MET A 295 -1.72 11.44 7.65
C MET A 295 -0.46 12.12 7.10
N MET A 296 -0.57 13.34 6.56
CA MET A 296 0.59 14.12 6.12
C MET A 296 1.32 14.86 7.24
N ARG A 297 0.92 14.74 8.50
CA ARG A 297 1.72 15.24 9.64
C ARG A 297 2.99 14.38 9.76
N PRO A 298 4.18 14.98 9.90
CA PRO A 298 5.44 14.23 9.96
C PRO A 298 5.47 13.17 11.07
N GLU A 299 4.99 13.52 12.26
CA GLU A 299 4.96 12.61 13.42
C GLU A 299 3.99 11.44 13.25
N ILE A 300 2.89 11.65 12.53
CA ILE A 300 1.89 10.62 12.27
C ILE A 300 2.43 9.61 11.26
N ILE A 301 2.89 10.08 10.11
CA ILE A 301 3.35 9.17 9.05
C ILE A 301 4.67 8.47 9.43
N ALA A 302 5.53 9.11 10.26
CA ALA A 302 6.71 8.45 10.79
C ALA A 302 6.36 7.25 11.69
N ARG A 303 5.34 7.38 12.55
CA ARG A 303 4.82 6.26 13.36
C ARG A 303 4.32 5.12 12.48
N VAL A 304 3.56 5.46 11.42
CA VAL A 304 3.12 4.43 10.49
C VAL A 304 4.32 3.70 9.89
N THR A 305 5.32 4.44 9.38
CA THR A 305 6.56 3.84 8.88
C THR A 305 7.25 2.95 9.92
N ASN A 306 7.35 3.40 11.17
CA ASN A 306 8.00 2.63 12.24
C ASN A 306 7.25 1.33 12.57
N THR A 307 5.93 1.32 12.39
CA THR A 307 5.09 0.13 12.64
C THR A 307 5.09 -0.85 11.47
N ILE A 308 4.94 -0.34 10.23
CA ILE A 308 4.75 -1.22 9.06
C ILE A 308 6.01 -1.46 8.24
N GLY A 309 7.10 -0.74 8.52
CA GLY A 309 8.39 -0.90 7.84
C GLY A 309 8.48 -0.31 6.43
N TYR A 310 7.39 0.24 5.88
CA TYR A 310 7.42 0.89 4.57
C TYR A 310 7.91 2.35 4.69
N ALA A 311 8.77 2.77 3.80
CA ALA A 311 9.21 4.15 3.73
C ALA A 311 8.09 5.07 3.23
N ASN A 312 7.99 6.28 3.79
CA ASN A 312 6.93 7.22 3.43
C ASN A 312 7.40 8.32 2.47
N ALA A 313 6.45 8.92 1.76
CA ALA A 313 6.71 9.99 0.80
C ALA A 313 6.84 11.39 1.44
N ASN A 314 6.86 11.50 2.77
CA ASN A 314 6.91 12.75 3.51
C ASN A 314 8.34 13.07 3.95
N LYS A 315 9.00 14.02 3.26
CA LYS A 315 10.40 14.39 3.57
C LYS A 315 10.60 14.97 4.97
N ALA A 316 9.55 15.59 5.56
CA ALA A 316 9.63 16.16 6.90
C ALA A 316 9.56 15.07 7.99
N ALA A 317 9.04 13.89 7.66
CA ALA A 317 8.96 12.74 8.56
C ALA A 317 10.29 11.96 8.68
N THR A 318 11.15 12.01 7.68
CA THR A 318 12.41 11.22 7.64
C THR A 318 13.24 11.33 8.91
N PRO A 319 13.45 12.51 9.55
CA PRO A 319 14.19 12.62 10.79
C PRO A 319 13.50 11.97 12.01
N LEU A 320 12.20 11.70 11.92
CA LEU A 320 11.36 11.13 12.99
C LEU A 320 11.20 9.60 12.84
N VAL A 321 11.63 9.04 11.72
CA VAL A 321 11.66 7.59 11.50
C VAL A 321 12.79 6.98 12.34
N ASP A 322 12.53 5.84 12.94
CA ASP A 322 13.49 5.10 13.75
C ASP A 322 14.80 4.87 13.00
N GLU A 323 15.91 5.05 13.69
CA GLU A 323 17.24 5.02 13.08
C GLU A 323 17.53 3.68 12.40
N ALA A 324 17.08 2.58 12.98
CA ALA A 324 17.23 1.24 12.40
C ALA A 324 16.53 1.12 11.03
N ILE A 325 15.31 1.65 10.90
CA ILE A 325 14.54 1.64 9.64
C ILE A 325 15.13 2.64 8.65
N ARG A 326 15.41 3.87 9.11
CA ARG A 326 15.92 4.94 8.25
C ARG A 326 17.28 4.61 7.63
N ASN A 327 18.12 3.87 8.34
CA ASN A 327 19.44 3.48 7.88
C ASN A 327 19.47 2.11 7.19
N ASP A 328 18.35 1.39 7.17
CA ASP A 328 18.24 0.12 6.44
C ASP A 328 18.07 0.42 4.94
N PRO A 329 19.05 -0.01 4.09
CA PRO A 329 18.96 0.21 2.64
C PRO A 329 17.82 -0.57 1.96
N ALA A 330 17.20 -1.54 2.63
CA ALA A 330 16.00 -2.20 2.18
C ALA A 330 14.79 -1.25 2.19
N MET A 331 14.68 -0.42 3.25
CA MET A 331 13.56 0.52 3.43
C MET A 331 13.85 1.87 2.78
N TYR A 332 15.05 2.42 3.03
CA TYR A 332 15.52 3.69 2.49
C TYR A 332 16.75 3.46 1.62
N PRO A 333 16.56 2.94 0.38
CA PRO A 333 17.67 2.59 -0.49
C PRO A 333 18.52 3.82 -0.83
N GLN A 334 19.84 3.64 -0.74
CA GLN A 334 20.79 4.68 -1.10
C GLN A 334 20.83 4.87 -2.64
N PRO A 335 21.19 6.05 -3.14
CA PRO A 335 21.20 6.32 -4.58
C PRO A 335 22.01 5.33 -5.42
N GLU A 336 23.10 4.79 -4.88
CA GLU A 336 23.91 3.76 -5.52
C GLU A 336 23.17 2.44 -5.72
N ASN A 337 22.28 2.07 -4.80
CA ASN A 337 21.47 0.84 -4.87
C ASN A 337 20.32 0.98 -5.88
N LEU A 338 19.97 2.21 -6.23
CA LEU A 338 18.89 2.53 -7.16
C LEU A 338 19.37 2.74 -8.61
N LYS A 339 20.67 2.60 -8.86
CA LYS A 339 21.28 2.96 -10.16
C LYS A 339 20.67 2.23 -11.36
N ASN A 340 20.28 0.97 -11.18
CA ASN A 340 19.66 0.14 -12.20
C ASN A 340 18.15 -0.04 -11.97
N SER A 341 17.59 0.67 -11.00
CA SER A 341 16.16 0.57 -10.68
C SER A 341 15.31 1.32 -11.69
N TYR A 342 14.06 0.93 -11.80
CA TYR A 342 13.12 1.48 -12.76
C TYR A 342 11.77 1.75 -12.09
N VAL A 343 10.97 2.54 -12.73
CA VAL A 343 9.57 2.78 -12.41
C VAL A 343 8.74 2.17 -13.54
N THR A 344 7.75 1.37 -13.21
CA THR A 344 6.85 0.77 -14.20
C THR A 344 6.11 1.85 -14.97
N ASP A 345 6.06 1.73 -16.30
CA ASP A 345 5.25 2.60 -17.13
C ASP A 345 3.75 2.42 -16.84
N LEU A 346 3.00 3.47 -17.07
CA LEU A 346 1.55 3.40 -16.97
C LEU A 346 1.01 2.56 -18.12
N ARG A 347 0.16 1.60 -17.80
CA ARG A 347 -0.39 0.61 -18.73
C ARG A 347 -1.81 0.93 -19.14
N THR A 348 -2.12 0.61 -20.38
CA THR A 348 -3.51 0.56 -20.83
C THR A 348 -4.21 -0.69 -20.28
N PRO A 349 -5.55 -0.71 -20.21
CA PRO A 349 -6.29 -1.90 -19.78
C PRO A 349 -6.01 -3.16 -20.63
N GLU A 350 -5.60 -3.00 -21.88
CA GLU A 350 -5.24 -4.10 -22.78
C GLU A 350 -3.89 -4.70 -22.41
N GLU A 351 -2.92 -3.83 -22.10
CA GLU A 351 -1.59 -4.23 -21.64
C GLU A 351 -1.67 -4.94 -20.28
N ALA A 352 -2.43 -4.40 -19.33
CA ALA A 352 -2.65 -5.04 -18.04
C ALA A 352 -3.29 -6.44 -18.21
N ARG A 353 -4.34 -6.57 -19.05
CA ARG A 353 -4.95 -7.87 -19.35
C ARG A 353 -3.99 -8.85 -20.03
N LEU A 354 -3.07 -8.38 -20.87
CA LEU A 354 -2.03 -9.22 -21.47
C LEU A 354 -1.14 -9.83 -20.38
N ILE A 355 -0.66 -9.00 -19.45
CA ILE A 355 0.22 -9.43 -18.37
C ILE A 355 -0.47 -10.43 -17.44
N VAL A 356 -1.69 -10.12 -16.98
CA VAL A 356 -2.49 -11.02 -16.13
C VAL A 356 -2.71 -12.38 -16.82
N ARG A 357 -3.04 -12.39 -18.11
CA ARG A 357 -3.24 -13.62 -18.87
C ARG A 357 -1.96 -14.47 -18.97
N GLU A 358 -0.84 -13.85 -19.33
CA GLU A 358 0.43 -14.56 -19.50
C GLU A 358 0.98 -15.04 -18.16
N PHE A 359 0.85 -14.26 -17.09
CA PHE A 359 1.21 -14.68 -15.74
C PHE A 359 0.34 -15.86 -15.26
N THR A 360 -0.99 -15.79 -15.44
CA THR A 360 -1.90 -16.87 -15.08
C THR A 360 -1.54 -18.16 -15.80
N ARG A 361 -1.24 -18.09 -17.10
CA ARG A 361 -0.74 -19.21 -17.88
C ARG A 361 0.53 -19.81 -17.27
N ALA A 362 1.50 -18.96 -16.95
CA ALA A 362 2.78 -19.39 -16.37
C ALA A 362 2.59 -20.05 -14.99
N LYS A 363 1.76 -19.46 -14.13
CA LYS A 363 1.43 -19.96 -12.79
C LYS A 363 0.75 -21.33 -12.80
N THR A 364 -0.06 -21.62 -13.84
CA THR A 364 -0.78 -22.90 -13.98
C THR A 364 -0.01 -23.96 -14.75
N GLY A 365 1.21 -23.68 -15.22
CA GLY A 365 2.06 -24.62 -15.93
C GLY A 365 1.63 -24.89 -17.37
N GLY A 366 0.91 -23.94 -18.00
CA GLY A 366 0.33 -24.06 -19.34
C GLY A 366 1.16 -23.48 -20.46
#